data_50e162ac205f117608bc65b80e601733
#
_entry.id   50e162ac205f117608bc65b80e601733
#
_cell.length_a   1.000
_cell.length_b   1.000
_cell.length_c   1.000
_cell.angle_alpha   90.00
_cell.angle_beta   90.00
_cell.angle_gamma   90.00
#
_symmetry.space_group_name_H-M   'P 1'
#
loop_
_entity.id
_entity.type
_entity.pdbx_description
1 polymer ?
#
loop_
_entity_poly.entity_id
_entity_poly.type
_entity_poly.pdbx_seq_one_letter_code
_entity_poly.pdbx_strand_id
1 'polypeptide(L)'
;MMLNRRHIRVKVMQTMYAFKGSESDDFSKDQKFLLFSIDNMYNLYLLLMSLLIEVQKRAESDLQKKQKKHLATKEDKDPNRKFVNNQVLKFLKNNDQLKGKLEAHNITNWDLDSEYVDIIFKNIIASDLYKDYMNTRVSDFKEDKDFIVDVFKEIIAPNDKLYDYMEDKNLTWLDDLPTVNTTILKLLRKVKENASEGYFSPKLYKDIDDKQFAIDLFRKTLLNQTAIKTEITQKTKNWDSERIAKVDYVLLQMAICELSNFPSIPVKVTINEYLEISKEYSTPKSSIFINGILDKLVKEYEASGELNKVGRGLM
;
A
#
# COMPACT_ATOMS: atom_id res chain seq x y z
N MET A 1 -0.20 1.78 11.72
CA MET A 1 0.47 0.66 11.02
C MET A 1 -0.16 0.52 9.64
N MET A 2 0.68 0.50 8.59
CA MET A 2 0.23 0.40 7.19
C MET A 2 0.30 -1.05 6.69
N LEU A 3 1.38 -1.76 6.96
CA LEU A 3 1.60 -3.13 6.54
C LEU A 3 1.09 -4.15 7.56
N ASN A 4 0.55 -5.24 7.05
CA ASN A 4 0.34 -6.48 7.78
C ASN A 4 1.24 -7.58 7.18
N ARG A 5 1.31 -8.75 7.82
CA ARG A 5 2.16 -9.85 7.36
C ARG A 5 1.77 -10.41 5.98
N ARG A 6 0.51 -10.25 5.55
CA ARG A 6 0.11 -10.61 4.17
C ARG A 6 0.77 -9.70 3.16
N HIS A 7 0.72 -8.37 3.37
CA HIS A 7 1.39 -7.42 2.48
C HIS A 7 2.91 -7.68 2.41
N ILE A 8 3.53 -8.04 3.55
CA ILE A 8 4.95 -8.42 3.57
C ILE A 8 5.21 -9.66 2.71
N ARG A 9 4.36 -10.70 2.81
CA ARG A 9 4.47 -11.89 1.94
C ARG A 9 4.33 -11.54 0.46
N VAL A 10 3.41 -10.64 0.12
CA VAL A 10 3.26 -10.15 -1.27
C VAL A 10 4.54 -9.48 -1.75
N LYS A 11 5.14 -8.59 -0.96
CA LYS A 11 6.42 -7.95 -1.33
C LYS A 11 7.57 -8.94 -1.50
N VAL A 12 7.65 -9.94 -0.62
CA VAL A 12 8.63 -11.02 -0.75
C VAL A 12 8.37 -11.83 -2.01
N MET A 13 7.11 -12.21 -2.29
CA MET A 13 6.71 -12.91 -3.52
C MET A 13 7.13 -12.14 -4.77
N GLN A 14 6.80 -10.87 -4.85
CA GLN A 14 7.14 -10.00 -5.98
C GLN A 14 8.66 -9.92 -6.21
N THR A 15 9.43 -9.76 -5.12
CA THR A 15 10.89 -9.72 -5.19
C THR A 15 11.44 -11.07 -5.65
N MET A 16 10.94 -12.18 -5.13
CA MET A 16 11.36 -13.51 -5.55
C MET A 16 10.99 -13.85 -7.00
N TYR A 17 9.82 -13.36 -7.45
CA TYR A 17 9.39 -13.51 -8.83
C TYR A 17 10.31 -12.75 -9.79
N ALA A 18 10.63 -11.50 -9.46
CA ALA A 18 11.58 -10.67 -10.23
C ALA A 18 13.00 -11.28 -10.25
N PHE A 19 13.47 -11.78 -9.09
CA PHE A 19 14.77 -12.46 -8.97
C PHE A 19 14.89 -13.66 -9.90
N LYS A 20 13.88 -14.51 -9.99
CA LYS A 20 13.88 -15.67 -10.90
C LYS A 20 13.89 -15.30 -12.39
N GLY A 21 13.52 -14.08 -12.72
CA GLY A 21 13.58 -13.53 -14.07
C GLY A 21 14.92 -12.87 -14.40
N SER A 22 15.76 -12.61 -13.40
CA SER A 22 17.09 -12.01 -13.55
C SER A 22 18.15 -13.11 -13.43
N GLU A 23 19.19 -13.08 -14.28
CA GLU A 23 20.36 -13.97 -14.20
C GLU A 23 21.34 -13.56 -13.07
N SER A 24 20.87 -12.76 -12.10
CA SER A 24 21.71 -12.22 -11.03
C SER A 24 21.76 -13.16 -9.84
N ASP A 25 22.96 -13.54 -9.40
CA ASP A 25 23.21 -14.31 -8.17
C ASP A 25 23.45 -13.39 -6.94
N ASP A 26 23.16 -12.10 -7.03
CA ASP A 26 23.40 -11.14 -5.95
C ASP A 26 22.22 -11.00 -4.99
N PHE A 27 22.12 -11.96 -4.06
CA PHE A 27 21.11 -11.95 -2.97
C PHE A 27 21.09 -10.66 -2.14
N SER A 28 22.23 -9.98 -2.01
CA SER A 28 22.33 -8.74 -1.25
C SER A 28 21.59 -7.60 -1.96
N LYS A 29 21.70 -7.53 -3.28
CA LYS A 29 21.02 -6.56 -4.13
C LYS A 29 19.50 -6.76 -4.04
N ASP A 30 19.04 -8.00 -4.14
CA ASP A 30 17.61 -8.30 -4.13
C ASP A 30 16.98 -8.09 -2.76
N GLN A 31 17.72 -8.38 -1.68
CA GLN A 31 17.26 -8.01 -0.33
C GLN A 31 17.16 -6.49 -0.15
N LYS A 32 18.11 -5.72 -0.69
CA LYS A 32 18.04 -4.24 -0.67
C LYS A 32 16.83 -3.76 -1.46
N PHE A 33 16.56 -4.37 -2.63
CA PHE A 33 15.38 -4.06 -3.43
C PHE A 33 14.07 -4.37 -2.66
N LEU A 34 13.98 -5.52 -1.99
CA LEU A 34 12.84 -5.86 -1.15
C LEU A 34 12.58 -4.76 -0.09
N LEU A 35 13.60 -4.40 0.67
CA LEU A 35 13.46 -3.37 1.70
C LEU A 35 13.11 -2.01 1.11
N PHE A 36 13.75 -1.65 0.01
CA PHE A 36 13.43 -0.43 -0.73
C PHE A 36 11.96 -0.42 -1.19
N SER A 37 11.47 -1.52 -1.78
CA SER A 37 10.08 -1.61 -2.26
C SER A 37 9.07 -1.48 -1.12
N ILE A 38 9.39 -2.02 0.05
CA ILE A 38 8.54 -1.88 1.25
C ILE A 38 8.58 -0.44 1.79
N ASP A 39 9.77 0.15 1.93
CA ASP A 39 9.91 1.52 2.43
C ASP A 39 9.27 2.53 1.46
N ASN A 40 9.32 2.24 0.16
CA ASN A 40 8.74 3.08 -0.88
C ASN A 40 7.20 3.15 -0.86
N MET A 41 6.53 2.18 -0.27
CA MET A 41 5.10 2.26 0.03
C MET A 41 4.76 3.43 0.96
N TYR A 42 5.67 3.74 1.90
CA TYR A 42 5.50 4.92 2.75
C TYR A 42 5.67 6.22 1.97
N ASN A 43 6.55 6.24 0.97
CA ASN A 43 6.70 7.39 0.06
C ASN A 43 5.41 7.63 -0.74
N LEU A 44 4.75 6.57 -1.23
CA LEU A 44 3.45 6.69 -1.89
C LEU A 44 2.37 7.27 -0.96
N TYR A 45 2.35 6.82 0.30
CA TYR A 45 1.46 7.39 1.31
C TYR A 45 1.71 8.89 1.50
N LEU A 46 2.96 9.29 1.68
CA LEU A 46 3.34 10.69 1.86
C LEU A 46 3.02 11.54 0.62
N LEU A 47 3.24 10.99 -0.56
CA LEU A 47 2.93 11.64 -1.83
C LEU A 47 1.43 11.94 -1.97
N LEU A 48 0.56 10.98 -1.66
CA LEU A 48 -0.89 11.19 -1.71
C LEU A 48 -1.38 12.13 -0.57
N MET A 49 -0.74 12.11 0.60
CA MET A 49 -1.05 13.07 1.66
C MET A 49 -0.63 14.49 1.28
N SER A 50 0.53 14.65 0.64
CA SER A 50 0.99 15.95 0.16
C SER A 50 0.11 16.50 -0.96
N LEU A 51 -0.48 15.64 -1.80
CA LEU A 51 -1.43 16.06 -2.83
C LEU A 51 -2.62 16.83 -2.23
N LEU A 52 -3.18 16.39 -1.12
CA LEU A 52 -4.26 17.09 -0.42
C LEU A 52 -3.83 18.51 0.02
N ILE A 53 -2.58 18.65 0.49
CA ILE A 53 -2.01 19.95 0.89
C ILE A 53 -1.84 20.84 -0.35
N GLU A 54 -1.30 20.31 -1.44
CA GLU A 54 -1.08 21.07 -2.66
C GLU A 54 -2.39 21.49 -3.35
N VAL A 55 -3.41 20.65 -3.32
CA VAL A 55 -4.75 21.01 -3.80
C VAL A 55 -5.33 22.18 -3.00
N GLN A 56 -5.14 22.22 -1.67
CA GLN A 56 -5.56 23.36 -0.87
C GLN A 56 -4.78 24.63 -1.20
N LYS A 57 -3.44 24.53 -1.37
CA LYS A 57 -2.60 25.66 -1.79
C LYS A 57 -3.02 26.17 -3.16
N ARG A 58 -3.33 25.27 -4.08
CA ARG A 58 -3.81 25.60 -5.42
C ARG A 58 -5.13 26.36 -5.39
N ALA A 59 -6.07 25.91 -4.55
CA ALA A 59 -7.33 26.60 -4.34
C ALA A 59 -7.12 28.02 -3.76
N GLU A 60 -6.26 28.18 -2.76
CA GLU A 60 -5.90 29.48 -2.19
C GLU A 60 -5.35 30.44 -3.27
N SER A 61 -4.40 29.93 -4.09
CA SER A 61 -3.82 30.69 -5.19
C SER A 61 -4.87 31.11 -6.23
N ASP A 62 -5.83 30.23 -6.55
CA ASP A 62 -6.92 30.51 -7.48
C ASP A 62 -7.82 31.64 -6.96
N LEU A 63 -8.20 31.61 -5.69
CA LEU A 63 -8.97 32.69 -5.05
C LEU A 63 -8.20 34.02 -5.07
N GLN A 64 -6.93 34.02 -4.74
CA GLN A 64 -6.08 35.21 -4.75
C GLN A 64 -5.96 35.80 -6.17
N LYS A 65 -5.80 34.95 -7.20
CA LYS A 65 -5.75 35.39 -8.59
C LYS A 65 -7.09 36.02 -9.03
N LYS A 66 -8.23 35.42 -8.64
CA LYS A 66 -9.58 35.96 -8.93
C LYS A 66 -9.79 37.32 -8.27
N GLN A 67 -9.39 37.50 -7.01
CA GLN A 67 -9.50 38.79 -6.29
C GLN A 67 -8.66 39.91 -6.95
N LYS A 68 -7.51 39.58 -7.55
CA LYS A 68 -6.59 40.53 -8.16
C LYS A 68 -6.94 40.91 -9.61
N LYS A 69 -7.99 40.30 -10.19
CA LYS A 69 -8.41 40.66 -11.57
C LYS A 69 -8.84 42.11 -11.64
N HIS A 70 -8.47 42.79 -12.75
CA HIS A 70 -8.84 44.18 -12.96
C HIS A 70 -10.35 44.41 -13.02
N LEU A 71 -11.13 43.42 -13.50
CA LEU A 71 -12.58 43.41 -13.55
C LEU A 71 -13.15 42.32 -12.58
N ALA A 72 -12.69 42.33 -11.34
CA ALA A 72 -13.17 41.41 -10.32
C ALA A 72 -14.65 41.65 -10.01
N THR A 73 -15.47 40.60 -10.08
CA THR A 73 -16.88 40.63 -9.70
C THR A 73 -17.03 40.81 -8.18
N LYS A 74 -18.27 41.01 -7.68
CA LYS A 74 -18.55 41.03 -6.24
C LYS A 74 -18.15 39.71 -5.60
N GLU A 75 -18.40 38.59 -6.29
CA GLU A 75 -18.05 37.24 -5.84
C GLU A 75 -16.53 37.02 -5.86
N ASP A 76 -15.81 37.57 -6.83
CA ASP A 76 -14.35 37.53 -6.87
C ASP A 76 -13.72 38.30 -5.70
N LYS A 77 -14.36 39.40 -5.27
CA LYS A 77 -13.88 40.25 -4.15
C LYS A 77 -14.14 39.64 -2.78
N ASP A 78 -15.29 38.95 -2.61
CA ASP A 78 -15.68 38.25 -1.38
C ASP A 78 -16.02 36.77 -1.69
N PRO A 79 -15.00 35.94 -2.07
CA PRO A 79 -15.23 34.59 -2.47
C PRO A 79 -15.62 33.70 -1.27
N ASN A 80 -16.39 32.67 -1.53
CA ASN A 80 -16.62 31.64 -0.55
C ASN A 80 -15.27 30.90 -0.27
N ARG A 81 -14.80 30.96 0.97
CA ARG A 81 -13.51 30.40 1.39
C ARG A 81 -13.67 29.05 2.11
N LYS A 82 -14.88 28.45 2.12
CA LYS A 82 -15.16 27.24 2.88
C LYS A 82 -14.17 26.12 2.60
N PHE A 83 -13.91 25.82 1.33
CA PHE A 83 -12.94 24.79 0.93
C PHE A 83 -11.52 25.09 1.41
N VAL A 84 -11.03 26.29 1.17
CA VAL A 84 -9.67 26.70 1.61
C VAL A 84 -9.55 26.72 3.13
N ASN A 85 -10.67 27.00 3.82
CA ASN A 85 -10.75 27.01 5.27
C ASN A 85 -11.05 25.65 5.89
N ASN A 86 -11.25 24.60 5.08
CA ASN A 86 -11.50 23.25 5.57
C ASN A 86 -10.50 22.86 6.67
N GLN A 87 -11.01 22.48 7.83
CA GLN A 87 -10.23 22.27 9.04
C GLN A 87 -9.28 21.08 8.92
N VAL A 88 -9.67 20.01 8.17
CA VAL A 88 -8.81 18.84 7.94
C VAL A 88 -7.63 19.22 7.02
N LEU A 89 -7.88 19.98 5.95
CA LEU A 89 -6.80 20.45 5.06
C LEU A 89 -5.86 21.40 5.79
N LYS A 90 -6.40 22.31 6.63
CA LYS A 90 -5.58 23.19 7.46
C LYS A 90 -4.73 22.41 8.47
N PHE A 91 -5.31 21.36 9.08
CA PHE A 91 -4.58 20.50 9.99
C PHE A 91 -3.42 19.79 9.27
N LEU A 92 -3.65 19.24 8.08
CA LEU A 92 -2.59 18.61 7.27
C LEU A 92 -1.49 19.60 6.91
N LYS A 93 -1.87 20.77 6.41
CA LYS A 93 -0.91 21.82 5.99
C LYS A 93 -0.04 22.35 7.14
N ASN A 94 -0.60 22.45 8.34
CA ASN A 94 0.08 23.00 9.51
C ASN A 94 0.76 21.93 10.39
N ASN A 95 0.65 20.64 10.01
CA ASN A 95 1.20 19.52 10.77
C ASN A 95 2.71 19.44 10.58
N ASP A 96 3.49 19.81 11.60
CA ASP A 96 4.95 19.87 11.51
C ASP A 96 5.58 18.46 11.45
N GLN A 97 4.97 17.45 12.07
CA GLN A 97 5.44 16.07 11.92
C GLN A 97 5.27 15.55 10.48
N LEU A 98 4.14 15.85 9.83
CA LEU A 98 3.93 15.49 8.43
C LEU A 98 4.92 16.21 7.51
N LYS A 99 5.13 17.52 7.72
CA LYS A 99 6.14 18.30 6.97
C LYS A 99 7.54 17.70 7.12
N GLY A 100 7.96 17.42 8.35
CA GLY A 100 9.27 16.79 8.59
C GLY A 100 9.41 15.43 7.93
N LYS A 101 8.32 14.64 7.81
CA LYS A 101 8.32 13.39 7.04
C LYS A 101 8.43 13.62 5.53
N LEU A 102 7.70 14.58 4.98
CA LEU A 102 7.79 14.93 3.56
C LEU A 102 9.23 15.37 3.20
N GLU A 103 9.85 16.21 4.02
CA GLU A 103 11.23 16.64 3.85
C GLU A 103 12.22 15.47 3.96
N ALA A 104 12.12 14.66 5.02
CA ALA A 104 13.02 13.53 5.25
C ALA A 104 12.97 12.47 4.14
N HIS A 105 11.82 12.34 3.45
CA HIS A 105 11.62 11.43 2.33
C HIS A 105 11.75 12.09 0.96
N ASN A 106 12.13 13.38 0.90
CA ASN A 106 12.28 14.16 -0.34
C ASN A 106 11.03 14.11 -1.24
N ILE A 107 9.84 14.23 -0.65
CA ILE A 107 8.58 14.26 -1.41
C ILE A 107 8.36 15.67 -1.96
N THR A 108 8.88 15.92 -3.14
CA THR A 108 8.82 17.21 -3.87
C THR A 108 8.20 17.06 -5.25
N ASN A 109 7.52 15.96 -5.51
CA ASN A 109 7.00 15.62 -6.84
C ASN A 109 6.10 16.72 -7.42
N TRP A 110 5.24 17.33 -6.61
CA TRP A 110 4.27 18.31 -7.07
C TRP A 110 4.88 19.66 -7.43
N ASP A 111 6.14 19.92 -7.07
CA ASP A 111 6.88 21.12 -7.50
C ASP A 111 7.21 21.07 -9.00
N LEU A 112 7.48 19.85 -9.52
CA LEU A 112 7.78 19.62 -10.94
C LEU A 112 6.54 19.18 -11.73
N ASP A 113 5.69 18.40 -11.11
CA ASP A 113 4.54 17.72 -11.74
C ASP A 113 3.22 18.40 -11.31
N SER A 114 3.20 19.74 -11.19
CA SER A 114 2.06 20.53 -10.69
C SER A 114 0.80 20.40 -11.55
N GLU A 115 0.91 19.95 -12.80
CA GLU A 115 -0.24 19.68 -13.68
C GLU A 115 -1.19 18.63 -13.12
N TYR A 116 -0.69 17.64 -12.37
CA TYR A 116 -1.55 16.63 -11.72
C TYR A 116 -2.34 17.24 -10.56
N VAL A 117 -1.74 18.18 -9.81
CA VAL A 117 -2.48 18.97 -8.81
C VAL A 117 -3.60 19.77 -9.46
N ASP A 118 -3.32 20.39 -10.63
CA ASP A 118 -4.32 21.15 -11.39
C ASP A 118 -5.45 20.26 -11.92
N ILE A 119 -5.14 19.04 -12.38
CA ILE A 119 -6.15 18.05 -12.83
C ILE A 119 -7.07 17.69 -11.67
N ILE A 120 -6.51 17.31 -10.52
CA ILE A 120 -7.29 16.94 -9.35
C ILE A 120 -8.12 18.13 -8.83
N PHE A 121 -7.53 19.31 -8.75
CA PHE A 121 -8.27 20.51 -8.35
C PHE A 121 -9.46 20.81 -9.29
N LYS A 122 -9.27 20.73 -10.61
CA LYS A 122 -10.35 20.90 -11.60
C LYS A 122 -11.45 19.85 -11.44
N ASN A 123 -11.09 18.60 -11.21
CA ASN A 123 -12.06 17.53 -10.99
C ASN A 123 -12.87 17.77 -9.70
N ILE A 124 -12.23 18.24 -8.62
CA ILE A 124 -12.91 18.59 -7.38
C ILE A 124 -13.93 19.71 -7.61
N ILE A 125 -13.53 20.85 -8.19
CA ILE A 125 -14.43 22.00 -8.37
C ILE A 125 -15.57 21.75 -9.37
N ALA A 126 -15.38 20.79 -10.30
CA ALA A 126 -16.42 20.39 -11.25
C ALA A 126 -17.42 19.39 -10.65
N SER A 127 -17.09 18.74 -9.55
CA SER A 127 -17.92 17.70 -8.90
C SER A 127 -19.17 18.29 -8.23
N ASP A 128 -20.20 17.46 -8.14
CA ASP A 128 -21.40 17.82 -7.36
C ASP A 128 -21.09 17.85 -5.85
N LEU A 129 -20.18 17.00 -5.37
CA LEU A 129 -19.66 17.05 -4.00
C LEU A 129 -19.17 18.45 -3.61
N TYR A 130 -18.40 19.08 -4.48
CA TYR A 130 -17.88 20.42 -4.24
C TYR A 130 -18.98 21.48 -4.26
N LYS A 131 -19.92 21.40 -5.22
CA LYS A 131 -21.05 22.33 -5.32
C LYS A 131 -21.91 22.28 -4.06
N ASP A 132 -22.25 21.08 -3.61
CA ASP A 132 -23.05 20.87 -2.40
C ASP A 132 -22.32 21.38 -1.16
N TYR A 133 -21.04 21.04 -1.00
CA TYR A 133 -20.22 21.52 0.10
C TYR A 133 -20.11 23.04 0.13
N MET A 134 -20.01 23.69 -1.02
CA MET A 134 -19.86 25.14 -1.17
C MET A 134 -21.19 25.93 -1.12
N ASN A 135 -22.34 25.26 -1.00
CA ASN A 135 -23.66 25.93 -0.89
C ASN A 135 -23.78 26.82 0.34
N THR A 136 -22.96 26.59 1.38
CA THR A 136 -22.85 27.41 2.58
C THR A 136 -21.44 28.00 2.70
N ARG A 137 -21.27 29.03 3.53
CA ARG A 137 -19.95 29.65 3.77
C ARG A 137 -19.27 29.18 5.04
N VAL A 138 -19.96 28.40 5.86
CA VAL A 138 -19.49 27.86 7.14
C VAL A 138 -19.62 26.35 7.17
N SER A 139 -18.76 25.68 7.90
CA SER A 139 -18.77 24.25 8.13
C SER A 139 -18.37 23.95 9.57
N ASP A 140 -18.76 22.78 10.05
CA ASP A 140 -18.18 22.18 11.24
C ASP A 140 -17.07 21.17 10.86
N PHE A 141 -16.34 20.68 11.85
CA PHE A 141 -15.26 19.71 11.63
C PHE A 141 -15.77 18.41 10.99
N LYS A 142 -17.00 17.98 11.30
CA LYS A 142 -17.56 16.75 10.74
C LYS A 142 -17.85 16.92 9.25
N GLU A 143 -18.49 18.00 8.85
CA GLU A 143 -18.78 18.32 7.45
C GLU A 143 -17.47 18.43 6.63
N ASP A 144 -16.49 19.15 7.17
CA ASP A 144 -15.15 19.29 6.56
C ASP A 144 -14.47 17.95 6.35
N LYS A 145 -14.52 17.08 7.34
CA LYS A 145 -13.94 15.75 7.29
C LYS A 145 -14.67 14.85 6.29
N ASP A 146 -16.00 14.80 6.36
CA ASP A 146 -16.80 13.94 5.49
C ASP A 146 -16.58 14.35 4.03
N PHE A 147 -16.53 15.65 3.72
CA PHE A 147 -16.19 16.17 2.41
C PHE A 147 -14.80 15.71 1.91
N ILE A 148 -13.75 15.81 2.73
CA ILE A 148 -12.39 15.37 2.32
C ILE A 148 -12.32 13.85 2.15
N VAL A 149 -13.04 13.08 2.96
CA VAL A 149 -13.17 11.62 2.79
C VAL A 149 -13.78 11.30 1.43
N ASP A 150 -14.88 11.97 1.06
CA ASP A 150 -15.57 11.72 -0.20
C ASP A 150 -14.74 12.20 -1.40
N VAL A 151 -14.08 13.35 -1.32
CA VAL A 151 -13.12 13.84 -2.34
C VAL A 151 -12.01 12.81 -2.55
N PHE A 152 -11.41 12.28 -1.49
CA PHE A 152 -10.36 11.30 -1.63
C PHE A 152 -10.88 10.00 -2.26
N LYS A 153 -12.03 9.50 -1.77
CA LYS A 153 -12.62 8.23 -2.21
C LYS A 153 -13.13 8.27 -3.66
N GLU A 154 -13.76 9.38 -4.07
CA GLU A 154 -14.50 9.43 -5.33
C GLU A 154 -13.75 10.16 -6.45
N ILE A 155 -12.77 11.00 -6.10
CA ILE A 155 -12.06 11.83 -7.09
C ILE A 155 -10.57 11.48 -7.13
N ILE A 156 -9.89 11.35 -5.99
CA ILE A 156 -8.43 11.14 -5.96
C ILE A 156 -8.10 9.67 -6.20
N ALA A 157 -8.63 8.77 -5.37
CA ALA A 157 -8.28 7.35 -5.41
C ALA A 157 -8.59 6.66 -6.75
N PRO A 158 -9.71 6.94 -7.46
CA PRO A 158 -10.03 6.33 -8.74
C PRO A 158 -9.52 7.11 -9.96
N ASN A 159 -8.64 8.10 -9.77
CA ASN A 159 -8.22 8.97 -10.87
C ASN A 159 -7.20 8.28 -11.79
N ASP A 160 -7.60 8.00 -13.03
CA ASP A 160 -6.75 7.32 -14.02
C ASP A 160 -5.44 8.07 -14.31
N LYS A 161 -5.47 9.42 -14.34
CA LYS A 161 -4.25 10.21 -14.57
C LYS A 161 -3.26 10.14 -13.42
N LEU A 162 -3.75 10.05 -12.18
CA LEU A 162 -2.88 9.79 -11.03
C LEU A 162 -2.35 8.35 -11.05
N TYR A 163 -3.17 7.39 -11.47
CA TYR A 163 -2.74 6.01 -11.63
C TYR A 163 -1.61 5.91 -12.65
N ASP A 164 -1.79 6.47 -13.86
CA ASP A 164 -0.76 6.52 -14.90
C ASP A 164 0.53 7.18 -14.37
N TYR A 165 0.39 8.30 -13.66
CA TYR A 165 1.52 9.00 -13.04
C TYR A 165 2.28 8.13 -12.03
N MET A 166 1.56 7.40 -11.16
CA MET A 166 2.19 6.53 -10.16
C MET A 166 2.93 5.37 -10.85
N GLU A 167 2.36 4.80 -11.93
CA GLU A 167 2.98 3.76 -12.75
C GLU A 167 4.30 4.25 -13.36
N ASP A 168 4.27 5.41 -13.99
CA ASP A 168 5.45 6.01 -14.63
C ASP A 168 6.57 6.34 -13.61
N LYS A 169 6.21 6.81 -12.41
CA LYS A 169 7.18 7.15 -11.37
C LYS A 169 7.77 5.93 -10.67
N ASN A 170 6.94 4.93 -10.39
CA ASN A 170 7.40 3.73 -9.69
C ASN A 170 6.44 2.56 -9.85
N LEU A 171 6.85 1.57 -10.61
CA LEU A 171 6.05 0.38 -10.90
C LEU A 171 5.63 -0.39 -9.62
N THR A 172 6.45 -0.34 -8.55
CA THR A 172 6.10 -1.04 -7.30
C THR A 172 4.93 -0.40 -6.56
N TRP A 173 4.54 0.82 -6.91
CA TRP A 173 3.43 1.52 -6.29
C TRP A 173 2.06 1.01 -6.72
N LEU A 174 1.94 0.42 -7.90
CA LEU A 174 0.65 -0.05 -8.43
C LEU A 174 -0.04 -1.03 -7.49
N ASP A 175 0.71 -2.02 -7.01
CA ASP A 175 0.20 -3.01 -6.05
C ASP A 175 0.01 -2.43 -4.64
N ASP A 176 0.68 -1.33 -4.32
CA ASP A 176 0.58 -0.66 -3.03
C ASP A 176 -0.62 0.29 -2.93
N LEU A 177 -1.08 0.84 -4.07
CA LEU A 177 -2.16 1.82 -4.12
C LEU A 177 -3.41 1.42 -3.34
N PRO A 178 -3.97 0.20 -3.47
CA PRO A 178 -5.17 -0.19 -2.73
C PRO A 178 -4.98 -0.14 -1.21
N THR A 179 -3.81 -0.58 -0.73
CA THR A 179 -3.46 -0.57 0.70
C THR A 179 -3.23 0.84 1.23
N VAL A 180 -2.54 1.66 0.46
CA VAL A 180 -2.27 3.07 0.81
C VAL A 180 -3.57 3.87 0.81
N ASN A 181 -4.39 3.76 -0.22
CA ASN A 181 -5.70 4.42 -0.29
C ASN A 181 -6.61 4.02 0.88
N THR A 182 -6.68 2.73 1.20
CA THR A 182 -7.44 2.23 2.36
C THR A 182 -6.91 2.82 3.67
N THR A 183 -5.59 2.94 3.81
CA THR A 183 -4.96 3.54 5.01
C THR A 183 -5.30 5.02 5.13
N ILE A 184 -5.19 5.78 4.04
CA ILE A 184 -5.54 7.22 4.03
C ILE A 184 -7.02 7.41 4.37
N LEU A 185 -7.91 6.68 3.71
CA LEU A 185 -9.35 6.74 4.00
C LEU A 185 -9.67 6.41 5.46
N LYS A 186 -9.01 5.39 6.02
CA LYS A 186 -9.17 5.03 7.43
C LYS A 186 -8.70 6.15 8.37
N LEU A 187 -7.60 6.81 8.06
CA LEU A 187 -7.09 7.94 8.83
C LEU A 187 -8.03 9.15 8.71
N LEU A 188 -8.42 9.53 7.50
CA LEU A 188 -9.34 10.64 7.26
C LEU A 188 -10.69 10.44 7.97
N ARG A 189 -11.30 9.26 7.89
CA ARG A 189 -12.58 8.95 8.56
C ARG A 189 -12.52 9.02 10.08
N LYS A 190 -11.36 8.68 10.67
CA LYS A 190 -11.19 8.57 12.13
C LYS A 190 -10.55 9.79 12.77
N VAL A 191 -10.08 10.75 11.98
CA VAL A 191 -9.47 11.97 12.54
C VAL A 191 -10.47 12.73 13.40
N LYS A 192 -9.98 13.26 14.50
CA LYS A 192 -10.72 14.10 15.43
C LYS A 192 -10.17 15.52 15.37
N GLU A 193 -10.97 16.51 15.74
CA GLU A 193 -10.58 17.91 15.78
C GLU A 193 -9.33 18.17 16.66
N ASN A 194 -9.21 17.42 17.75
CA ASN A 194 -8.09 17.49 18.68
C ASN A 194 -7.03 16.38 18.43
N ALA A 195 -6.90 15.90 17.20
CA ALA A 195 -5.91 14.88 16.87
C ALA A 195 -4.49 15.40 17.12
N SER A 196 -3.59 14.51 17.60
CA SER A 196 -2.18 14.85 17.78
C SER A 196 -1.48 15.03 16.45
N GLU A 197 -0.37 15.76 16.42
CA GLU A 197 0.47 15.92 15.22
C GLU A 197 0.93 14.60 14.62
N GLY A 198 1.21 13.59 15.44
CA GLY A 198 1.59 12.25 15.01
C GLY A 198 0.49 11.44 14.33
N TYR A 199 -0.75 11.93 14.34
CA TYR A 199 -1.89 11.17 13.84
C TYR A 199 -1.75 10.77 12.37
N PHE A 200 -1.28 11.66 11.50
CA PHE A 200 -1.02 11.40 10.08
C PHE A 200 0.40 10.91 9.78
N SER A 201 1.07 10.34 10.77
CA SER A 201 2.38 9.70 10.62
C SER A 201 2.31 8.22 11.05
N PRO A 202 1.52 7.38 10.35
CA PRO A 202 1.39 5.97 10.73
C PRO A 202 2.72 5.25 10.60
N LYS A 203 2.97 4.29 11.49
CA LYS A 203 4.13 3.40 11.34
C LYS A 203 3.92 2.51 10.10
N LEU A 204 5.00 2.29 9.34
CA LEU A 204 4.98 1.37 8.21
C LEU A 204 4.82 -0.07 8.72
N TYR A 205 5.73 -0.54 9.57
CA TYR A 205 5.65 -1.83 10.26
C TYR A 205 4.93 -1.69 11.60
N LYS A 206 4.39 -2.80 12.11
CA LYS A 206 3.86 -2.87 13.47
C LYS A 206 5.00 -2.74 14.49
N ASP A 207 6.04 -3.54 14.29
CA ASP A 207 7.22 -3.65 15.13
C ASP A 207 8.44 -4.09 14.30
N ILE A 208 9.57 -4.26 14.97
CA ILE A 208 10.81 -4.72 14.33
C ILE A 208 10.72 -6.15 13.83
N ASP A 209 9.86 -6.99 14.46
CA ASP A 209 9.70 -8.38 14.08
C ASP A 209 9.06 -8.52 12.70
N ASP A 210 8.19 -7.60 12.31
CA ASP A 210 7.60 -7.59 10.96
C ASP A 210 8.65 -7.27 9.88
N LYS A 211 9.60 -6.35 10.17
CA LYS A 211 10.73 -6.09 9.27
C LYS A 211 11.65 -7.30 9.17
N GLN A 212 11.96 -7.92 10.32
CA GLN A 212 12.78 -9.10 10.37
C GLN A 212 12.11 -10.28 9.64
N PHE A 213 10.79 -10.41 9.79
CA PHE A 213 10.01 -11.42 9.07
C PHE A 213 10.17 -11.30 7.54
N ALA A 214 10.14 -10.08 6.99
CA ALA A 214 10.36 -9.87 5.55
C ALA A 214 11.74 -10.39 5.12
N ILE A 215 12.78 -10.03 5.87
CA ILE A 215 14.17 -10.42 5.59
C ILE A 215 14.33 -11.94 5.71
N ASP A 216 13.82 -12.52 6.79
CA ASP A 216 13.98 -13.95 7.07
C ASP A 216 13.22 -14.81 6.07
N LEU A 217 11.99 -14.42 5.71
CA LEU A 217 11.21 -15.15 4.72
C LEU A 217 11.92 -15.15 3.36
N PHE A 218 12.39 -14.01 2.91
CA PHE A 218 13.15 -13.90 1.66
C PHE A 218 14.42 -14.76 1.70
N ARG A 219 15.30 -14.56 2.70
CA ARG A 219 16.58 -15.24 2.80
C ARG A 219 16.43 -16.75 2.96
N LYS A 220 15.57 -17.20 3.90
CA LYS A 220 15.38 -18.62 4.17
C LYS A 220 14.77 -19.35 2.97
N THR A 221 13.85 -18.70 2.23
CA THR A 221 13.29 -19.29 1.01
C THR A 221 14.36 -19.50 -0.05
N LEU A 222 15.26 -18.53 -0.26
CA LEU A 222 16.36 -18.66 -1.20
C LEU A 222 17.41 -19.71 -0.78
N LEU A 223 17.81 -19.69 0.50
CA LEU A 223 18.81 -20.64 1.02
C LEU A 223 18.32 -22.10 0.94
N ASN A 224 17.02 -22.34 1.11
CA ASN A 224 16.43 -23.67 1.03
C ASN A 224 15.87 -24.03 -0.36
N GLN A 225 16.14 -23.20 -1.37
CA GLN A 225 15.50 -23.32 -2.70
C GLN A 225 15.67 -24.70 -3.33
N THR A 226 16.84 -25.31 -3.23
CA THR A 226 17.13 -26.62 -3.84
C THR A 226 16.35 -27.74 -3.15
N ALA A 227 16.33 -27.77 -1.82
CA ALA A 227 15.57 -28.74 -1.05
C ALA A 227 14.06 -28.61 -1.33
N ILE A 228 13.53 -27.39 -1.25
CA ILE A 228 12.12 -27.09 -1.51
C ILE A 228 11.72 -27.46 -2.95
N LYS A 229 12.60 -27.20 -3.93
CA LYS A 229 12.38 -27.62 -5.32
C LYS A 229 12.21 -29.13 -5.43
N THR A 230 13.04 -29.89 -4.74
CA THR A 230 12.96 -31.35 -4.71
C THR A 230 11.62 -31.83 -4.14
N GLU A 231 11.20 -31.25 -3.02
CA GLU A 231 9.90 -31.57 -2.40
C GLU A 231 8.72 -31.26 -3.34
N ILE A 232 8.67 -30.07 -3.94
CA ILE A 232 7.62 -29.70 -4.89
C ILE A 232 7.61 -30.71 -6.06
N THR A 233 8.75 -31.04 -6.63
CA THR A 233 8.84 -31.97 -7.76
C THR A 233 8.34 -33.37 -7.38
N GLN A 234 8.62 -33.85 -6.19
CA GLN A 234 8.11 -35.14 -5.72
C GLN A 234 6.58 -35.18 -5.59
N LYS A 235 5.96 -34.04 -5.23
CA LYS A 235 4.49 -33.95 -5.08
C LYS A 235 3.77 -33.66 -6.39
N THR A 236 4.50 -33.20 -7.39
CA THR A 236 3.95 -32.81 -8.71
C THR A 236 4.32 -33.80 -9.81
N LYS A 237 4.75 -35.05 -9.49
CA LYS A 237 5.15 -36.08 -10.47
C LYS A 237 4.10 -36.34 -11.57
N ASN A 238 2.82 -36.17 -11.26
CA ASN A 238 1.71 -36.33 -12.20
C ASN A 238 1.32 -35.03 -12.91
N TRP A 239 2.04 -33.95 -12.67
CA TRP A 239 1.81 -32.64 -13.27
C TRP A 239 3.02 -32.27 -14.08
N ASP A 240 2.80 -31.82 -15.29
CA ASP A 240 3.85 -31.25 -16.10
C ASP A 240 4.39 -29.99 -15.38
N SER A 241 5.64 -30.06 -14.91
CA SER A 241 6.24 -28.96 -14.15
C SER A 241 6.32 -27.65 -14.94
N GLU A 242 6.29 -27.73 -16.29
CA GLU A 242 6.28 -26.55 -17.16
C GLU A 242 4.92 -25.85 -17.18
N ARG A 243 3.86 -26.50 -16.69
CA ARG A 243 2.50 -25.92 -16.60
C ARG A 243 2.21 -25.23 -15.27
N ILE A 244 3.12 -25.32 -14.29
CA ILE A 244 2.94 -24.62 -13.03
C ILE A 244 3.21 -23.12 -13.27
N ALA A 245 2.22 -22.28 -12.97
CA ALA A 245 2.41 -20.84 -13.08
C ALA A 245 3.60 -20.38 -12.21
N LYS A 246 4.46 -19.51 -12.75
CA LYS A 246 5.65 -19.02 -12.02
C LYS A 246 5.31 -18.46 -10.65
N VAL A 247 4.16 -17.76 -10.53
CA VAL A 247 3.66 -17.23 -9.26
C VAL A 247 3.34 -18.36 -8.28
N ASP A 248 2.61 -19.40 -8.72
CA ASP A 248 2.26 -20.56 -7.88
C ASP A 248 3.50 -21.25 -7.33
N TYR A 249 4.52 -21.38 -8.17
CA TYR A 249 5.78 -21.99 -7.76
C TYR A 249 6.51 -21.15 -6.71
N VAL A 250 6.51 -19.81 -6.83
CA VAL A 250 7.08 -18.91 -5.82
C VAL A 250 6.28 -19.00 -4.51
N LEU A 251 4.95 -18.98 -4.59
CA LEU A 251 4.09 -19.12 -3.42
C LEU A 251 4.29 -20.43 -2.68
N LEU A 252 4.41 -21.56 -3.42
CA LEU A 252 4.74 -22.86 -2.82
C LEU A 252 6.09 -22.84 -2.12
N GLN A 253 7.12 -22.27 -2.75
CA GLN A 253 8.44 -22.17 -2.12
C GLN A 253 8.40 -21.38 -0.81
N MET A 254 7.72 -20.25 -0.81
CA MET A 254 7.58 -19.42 0.38
C MET A 254 6.74 -20.12 1.47
N ALA A 255 5.64 -20.77 1.08
CA ALA A 255 4.77 -21.48 2.03
C ALA A 255 5.51 -22.65 2.71
N ILE A 256 6.22 -23.47 1.94
CA ILE A 256 7.02 -24.59 2.47
C ILE A 256 8.12 -24.05 3.41
N CYS A 257 8.83 -23.00 3.00
CA CYS A 257 9.81 -22.35 3.86
C CYS A 257 9.18 -21.85 5.17
N GLU A 258 7.99 -21.23 5.10
CA GLU A 258 7.31 -20.71 6.29
C GLU A 258 6.82 -21.84 7.20
N LEU A 259 6.30 -22.94 6.65
CA LEU A 259 5.92 -24.12 7.41
C LEU A 259 7.09 -24.68 8.22
N SER A 260 8.26 -24.85 7.61
CA SER A 260 9.41 -25.49 8.23
C SER A 260 10.25 -24.54 9.11
N ASN A 261 10.35 -23.25 8.76
CA ASN A 261 11.34 -22.35 9.35
C ASN A 261 10.76 -21.24 10.23
N PHE A 262 9.42 -21.16 10.38
CA PHE A 262 8.75 -20.15 11.20
C PHE A 262 7.84 -20.82 12.25
N PRO A 263 8.41 -21.31 13.35
CA PRO A 263 7.68 -22.11 14.33
C PRO A 263 6.53 -21.35 15.02
N SER A 264 6.63 -20.04 15.15
CA SER A 264 5.59 -19.20 15.77
C SER A 264 4.36 -18.95 14.89
N ILE A 265 4.39 -19.33 13.60
CA ILE A 265 3.26 -19.16 12.69
C ILE A 265 2.51 -20.49 12.56
N PRO A 266 1.21 -20.54 12.96
CA PRO A 266 0.42 -21.75 12.85
C PRO A 266 0.26 -22.23 11.40
N VAL A 267 0.23 -23.55 11.19
CA VAL A 267 0.08 -24.19 9.86
C VAL A 267 -1.12 -23.62 9.09
N LYS A 268 -2.29 -23.56 9.74
CA LYS A 268 -3.53 -23.04 9.11
C LYS A 268 -3.38 -21.58 8.67
N VAL A 269 -2.65 -20.76 9.44
CA VAL A 269 -2.39 -19.37 9.07
C VAL A 269 -1.53 -19.31 7.82
N THR A 270 -0.42 -20.06 7.79
CA THR A 270 0.45 -20.12 6.60
C THR A 270 -0.36 -20.53 5.37
N ILE A 271 -1.07 -21.66 5.41
CA ILE A 271 -1.86 -22.13 4.27
C ILE A 271 -2.84 -21.05 3.81
N ASN A 272 -3.69 -20.53 4.71
CA ASN A 272 -4.69 -19.54 4.37
C ASN A 272 -4.09 -18.27 3.74
N GLU A 273 -2.99 -17.76 4.27
CA GLU A 273 -2.36 -16.56 3.73
C GLU A 273 -1.87 -16.77 2.30
N TYR A 274 -1.22 -17.90 2.00
CA TYR A 274 -0.75 -18.18 0.63
C TYR A 274 -1.90 -18.49 -0.35
N LEU A 275 -2.98 -19.09 0.11
CA LEU A 275 -4.19 -19.27 -0.70
C LEU A 275 -4.84 -17.92 -1.06
N GLU A 276 -4.94 -17.01 -0.11
CA GLU A 276 -5.49 -15.67 -0.38
C GLU A 276 -4.60 -14.89 -1.37
N ILE A 277 -3.28 -14.93 -1.21
CA ILE A 277 -2.35 -14.31 -2.16
C ILE A 277 -2.49 -14.95 -3.55
N SER A 278 -2.64 -16.27 -3.64
CA SER A 278 -2.79 -16.94 -4.94
C SER A 278 -4.08 -16.56 -5.66
N LYS A 279 -5.18 -16.29 -4.95
CA LYS A 279 -6.44 -15.81 -5.55
C LYS A 279 -6.30 -14.43 -6.17
N GLU A 280 -5.43 -13.59 -5.59
CA GLU A 280 -5.22 -12.21 -6.03
C GLU A 280 -4.20 -12.11 -7.17
N TYR A 281 -3.12 -12.91 -7.12
CA TYR A 281 -1.97 -12.77 -8.01
C TYR A 281 -1.78 -13.90 -9.02
N SER A 282 -2.63 -14.92 -9.02
CA SER A 282 -2.48 -16.05 -9.91
C SER A 282 -3.79 -16.45 -10.59
N THR A 283 -3.87 -17.67 -11.12
CA THR A 283 -5.04 -18.15 -11.86
C THR A 283 -6.18 -18.57 -10.92
N PRO A 284 -7.44 -18.57 -11.38
CA PRO A 284 -8.58 -19.00 -10.54
C PRO A 284 -8.45 -20.40 -9.94
N LYS A 285 -7.64 -21.28 -10.54
CA LYS A 285 -7.42 -22.66 -10.07
C LYS A 285 -6.21 -22.80 -9.16
N SER A 286 -5.36 -21.77 -9.05
CA SER A 286 -4.11 -21.82 -8.33
C SER A 286 -4.29 -22.09 -6.84
N SER A 287 -5.31 -21.51 -6.22
CA SER A 287 -5.59 -21.75 -4.80
C SER A 287 -5.90 -23.21 -4.48
N ILE A 288 -6.64 -23.89 -5.36
CA ILE A 288 -6.97 -25.33 -5.21
C ILE A 288 -5.70 -26.18 -5.38
N PHE A 289 -4.87 -25.83 -6.37
CA PHE A 289 -3.61 -26.52 -6.64
C PHE A 289 -2.64 -26.38 -5.48
N ILE A 290 -2.39 -25.16 -5.01
CA ILE A 290 -1.49 -24.86 -3.88
C ILE A 290 -1.99 -25.55 -2.61
N ASN A 291 -3.30 -25.47 -2.31
CA ASN A 291 -3.87 -26.16 -1.16
C ASN A 291 -3.62 -27.67 -1.20
N GLY A 292 -3.88 -28.30 -2.33
CA GLY A 292 -3.69 -29.74 -2.47
C GLY A 292 -2.24 -30.21 -2.26
N ILE A 293 -1.24 -29.39 -2.61
CA ILE A 293 0.18 -29.67 -2.36
C ILE A 293 0.52 -29.45 -0.89
N LEU A 294 0.12 -28.30 -0.32
CA LEU A 294 0.44 -27.96 1.08
C LEU A 294 -0.22 -28.94 2.05
N ASP A 295 -1.46 -29.37 1.83
CA ASP A 295 -2.15 -30.35 2.65
C ASP A 295 -1.42 -31.72 2.67
N LYS A 296 -0.88 -32.15 1.53
CA LYS A 296 -0.08 -33.39 1.48
C LYS A 296 1.23 -33.24 2.26
N LEU A 297 1.93 -32.13 2.07
CA LEU A 297 3.21 -31.84 2.76
C LEU A 297 3.00 -31.74 4.27
N VAL A 298 1.96 -31.06 4.73
CA VAL A 298 1.66 -30.94 6.15
C VAL A 298 1.44 -32.30 6.80
N LYS A 299 0.64 -33.17 6.18
CA LYS A 299 0.40 -34.54 6.69
C LYS A 299 1.68 -35.36 6.79
N GLU A 300 2.59 -35.19 5.82
CA GLU A 300 3.89 -35.88 5.87
C GLU A 300 4.80 -35.34 6.95
N TYR A 301 4.87 -34.00 7.10
CA TYR A 301 5.65 -33.36 8.15
C TYR A 301 5.10 -33.66 9.56
N GLU A 302 3.78 -33.84 9.71
CA GLU A 302 3.17 -34.31 10.95
C GLU A 302 3.57 -35.76 11.25
N ALA A 303 3.54 -36.63 10.24
CA ALA A 303 3.88 -38.04 10.37
C ALA A 303 5.39 -38.26 10.65
N SER A 304 6.26 -37.42 10.08
CA SER A 304 7.72 -37.48 10.28
C SER A 304 8.20 -36.72 11.53
N GLY A 305 7.33 -35.91 12.16
CA GLY A 305 7.71 -35.06 13.29
C GLY A 305 8.55 -33.85 12.91
N GLU A 306 8.57 -33.46 11.64
CA GLU A 306 9.33 -32.30 11.15
C GLU A 306 8.65 -30.95 11.43
N LEU A 307 7.34 -30.96 11.74
CA LEU A 307 6.58 -29.74 12.07
C LEU A 307 6.86 -29.30 13.51
N ASN A 308 7.91 -28.51 13.69
CA ASN A 308 8.26 -27.91 14.98
C ASN A 308 7.49 -26.60 15.21
N LYS A 309 6.14 -26.65 15.29
CA LYS A 309 5.32 -25.47 15.58
C LYS A 309 5.19 -25.25 17.09
N VAL A 310 5.42 -24.00 17.54
CA VAL A 310 5.32 -23.59 18.95
C VAL A 310 4.39 -22.40 19.09
N GLY A 311 3.43 -22.45 20.02
CA GLY A 311 2.57 -21.32 20.34
C GLY A 311 1.10 -21.68 20.61
N ARG A 312 0.36 -20.74 21.19
CA ARG A 312 -1.05 -20.91 21.61
C ARG A 312 -2.07 -21.13 20.47
N GLY A 313 -1.66 -21.14 19.23
CA GLY A 313 -2.53 -21.36 18.06
C GLY A 313 -2.50 -22.79 17.51
N LEU A 314 -1.91 -23.73 18.21
CA LEU A 314 -1.78 -25.16 17.84
C LEU A 314 -2.85 -26.06 18.48
N MET A 315 -3.77 -25.49 19.29
CA MET A 315 -4.92 -26.21 19.84
C MET A 315 -6.18 -25.96 19.04
#